data_d23b8615b67dcb44ef4418c1088dca3f
#
_entry.id   d23b8615b67dcb44ef4418c1088dca3f
#
_cell.length_a   1.000
_cell.length_b   1.000
_cell.length_c   1.000
_cell.angle_alpha   90.00
_cell.angle_beta   90.00
_cell.angle_gamma   90.00
#
_symmetry.space_group_name_H-M   'P 1'
#
loop_
_entity.id
_entity.type
_entity.pdbx_description
1 polymer ?
#
loop_
_entity_poly.entity_id
_entity_poly.type
_entity_poly.pdbx_seq_one_letter_code
_entity_poly.pdbx_strand_id
1 'polypeptide(L)'
;MRTSAATVCLSGSLVEKLYACAAAGLDGVEIFEPDLVASESGPEEIRALAKRLGLSLDLYQPFRDFEGVTPELLADNLRRAEAKFALMQRMGIKTILVCSNVATATIDSDEVSANQLRALGDLAEAYDVRVAFEALAWGRFVDDYRRSWRIVERADHPRIGLCLDSFHILSRGHDPAGIEKIPGEKIFYLQLADAPALSMDVLSWSRHYRLFPGEGAWDLAAFVSHVLCAGYSGPLSLEVFNDIFRQTDVAGTAAHARRSLVWLEDQVAQRQAAGRSPAAAGGEGLVRLPRTPSPAGLDFVEIKAENTSAVEETLGQLGFTFRGQHRTKPVRLWSAGQARVVLNEQYARDEQPHLAALGFDVSDLGGAVARAKALQAAPVYRRTYAGEVALEAVRAPDGTEIFLCPSPGDGLEPEWTAEFEHGESLPGGPGAVQPARIDHVNLVQRWQEFDEAVLFYTSVLGLDASVAVEVAGPTGLVRSQVMRTADGSIRVPLNVAPPVLESSGLPQHVAFSTDRIVDLARAARDRGLEFLSVPDNYYDDLVARFDLAPETVAQLHELGLLYDREPGGEFVHFYTATVGEVFFEVVQRRGGYDGYGAANAPIRLAAQRASRARLYA
;
A
#
# COMPACT_ATOMS: atom_id res chain seq x y z
N MET A 1 14.47 -9.88 -12.81
CA MET A 1 15.87 -9.85 -12.27
C MET A 1 15.95 -10.65 -10.97
N ARG A 2 17.16 -10.87 -10.37
CA ARG A 2 17.24 -11.38 -9.00
C ARG A 2 16.70 -10.34 -8.02
N THR A 3 16.07 -10.81 -6.96
CA THR A 3 15.45 -9.94 -5.91
C THR A 3 16.05 -10.25 -4.55
N SER A 4 16.27 -9.22 -3.77
CA SER A 4 16.87 -9.30 -2.44
C SER A 4 16.21 -8.32 -1.48
N ALA A 5 16.37 -8.52 -0.18
CA ALA A 5 15.95 -7.55 0.84
C ALA A 5 16.93 -7.55 2.00
N ALA A 6 17.17 -6.36 2.55
CA ALA A 6 17.94 -6.22 3.77
C ALA A 6 17.13 -6.74 4.98
N THR A 7 17.76 -7.52 5.83
CA THR A 7 17.07 -8.08 7.01
C THR A 7 16.56 -6.99 7.98
N VAL A 8 17.05 -5.77 7.85
CA VAL A 8 16.56 -4.61 8.60
C VAL A 8 15.12 -4.23 8.24
N CYS A 9 14.64 -4.58 7.03
CA CYS A 9 13.25 -4.32 6.62
C CYS A 9 12.20 -5.09 7.43
N LEU A 10 12.61 -6.16 8.11
CA LEU A 10 11.72 -7.17 8.67
C LEU A 10 11.80 -7.18 10.21
N SER A 11 10.70 -7.60 10.84
CA SER A 11 10.62 -7.94 12.26
C SER A 11 11.22 -9.33 12.55
N GLY A 12 11.35 -9.69 13.83
CA GLY A 12 11.77 -11.03 14.27
C GLY A 12 13.28 -11.26 14.29
N SER A 13 13.67 -12.48 14.61
CA SER A 13 15.07 -12.94 14.63
C SER A 13 15.62 -13.15 13.22
N LEU A 14 16.95 -13.16 13.06
CA LEU A 14 17.59 -13.40 11.76
C LEU A 14 17.11 -14.71 11.10
N VAL A 15 16.92 -15.76 11.90
CA VAL A 15 16.45 -17.07 11.41
C VAL A 15 15.01 -16.96 10.85
N GLU A 16 14.09 -16.31 11.57
CA GLU A 16 12.71 -16.09 11.10
C GLU A 16 12.68 -15.27 9.82
N LYS A 17 13.50 -14.21 9.73
CA LYS A 17 13.64 -13.38 8.52
C LYS A 17 14.08 -14.19 7.30
N LEU A 18 15.07 -15.09 7.47
CA LEU A 18 15.53 -15.95 6.38
C LEU A 18 14.43 -16.90 5.90
N TYR A 19 13.67 -17.52 6.81
CA TYR A 19 12.53 -18.36 6.43
C TYR A 19 11.45 -17.56 5.69
N ALA A 20 11.12 -16.36 6.19
CA ALA A 20 10.12 -15.49 5.57
C ALA A 20 10.53 -15.04 4.16
N CYS A 21 11.78 -14.60 3.98
CA CYS A 21 12.32 -14.22 2.67
C CYS A 21 12.27 -15.39 1.66
N ALA A 22 12.66 -16.58 2.09
CA ALA A 22 12.61 -17.77 1.23
C ALA A 22 11.17 -18.14 0.86
N ALA A 23 10.24 -18.12 1.83
CA ALA A 23 8.82 -18.41 1.60
C ALA A 23 8.17 -17.39 0.65
N ALA A 24 8.56 -16.12 0.72
CA ALA A 24 8.13 -15.07 -0.19
C ALA A 24 8.74 -15.18 -1.60
N GLY A 25 9.73 -16.04 -1.81
CA GLY A 25 10.38 -16.24 -3.11
C GLY A 25 11.39 -15.14 -3.47
N LEU A 26 12.02 -14.52 -2.47
CA LEU A 26 13.22 -13.71 -2.68
C LEU A 26 14.42 -14.61 -3.01
N ASP A 27 15.34 -14.11 -3.83
CA ASP A 27 16.54 -14.86 -4.26
C ASP A 27 17.71 -14.69 -3.30
N GLY A 28 17.71 -13.62 -2.49
CA GLY A 28 18.80 -13.31 -1.58
C GLY A 28 18.39 -12.36 -0.45
N VAL A 29 19.36 -12.10 0.43
CA VAL A 29 19.23 -11.16 1.54
C VAL A 29 20.51 -10.39 1.78
N GLU A 30 20.37 -9.16 2.29
CA GLU A 30 21.47 -8.41 2.91
C GLU A 30 21.46 -8.65 4.41
N ILE A 31 22.58 -8.98 4.97
CA ILE A 31 22.70 -9.21 6.42
C ILE A 31 22.98 -7.90 7.12
N PHE A 32 21.98 -7.42 7.88
CA PHE A 32 22.17 -6.30 8.79
C PHE A 32 22.94 -6.76 10.03
N GLU A 33 24.09 -6.13 10.28
CA GLU A 33 25.02 -6.54 11.35
C GLU A 33 24.37 -6.76 12.72
N PRO A 34 23.46 -5.87 13.20
CA PRO A 34 22.80 -6.08 14.49
C PRO A 34 21.96 -7.36 14.55
N ASP A 35 21.38 -7.81 13.44
CA ASP A 35 20.60 -9.05 13.39
C ASP A 35 21.49 -10.27 13.58
N LEU A 36 22.69 -10.27 12.98
CA LEU A 36 23.68 -11.33 13.19
C LEU A 36 24.23 -11.32 14.62
N VAL A 37 24.56 -10.14 15.14
CA VAL A 37 25.12 -9.99 16.50
C VAL A 37 24.13 -10.45 17.56
N ALA A 38 22.83 -10.23 17.34
CA ALA A 38 21.77 -10.66 18.24
C ALA A 38 21.32 -12.12 18.03
N SER A 39 21.80 -12.79 16.97
CA SER A 39 21.41 -14.17 16.62
C SER A 39 22.08 -15.19 17.55
N GLU A 40 21.31 -16.19 17.98
CA GLU A 40 21.86 -17.37 18.66
C GLU A 40 22.66 -18.29 17.71
N SER A 41 22.35 -18.25 16.41
CA SER A 41 23.06 -19.01 15.38
C SER A 41 24.33 -18.29 14.93
N GLY A 42 25.44 -19.03 14.86
CA GLY A 42 26.73 -18.52 14.38
C GLY A 42 26.77 -18.30 12.86
N PRO A 43 27.84 -17.63 12.38
CA PRO A 43 28.00 -17.30 10.95
C PRO A 43 27.90 -18.48 10.01
N GLU A 44 28.50 -19.62 10.36
CA GLU A 44 28.48 -20.85 9.56
C GLU A 44 27.08 -21.49 9.53
N GLU A 45 26.34 -21.42 10.64
CA GLU A 45 24.98 -21.93 10.74
C GLU A 45 24.02 -21.09 9.90
N ILE A 46 24.13 -19.76 9.94
CA ILE A 46 23.39 -18.83 9.09
C ILE A 46 23.67 -19.10 7.61
N ARG A 47 24.95 -19.27 7.24
CA ARG A 47 25.34 -19.66 5.87
C ARG A 47 24.70 -20.98 5.45
N ALA A 48 24.76 -22.00 6.32
CA ALA A 48 24.18 -23.31 6.03
C ALA A 48 22.65 -23.23 5.91
N LEU A 49 21.98 -22.43 6.74
CA LEU A 49 20.54 -22.20 6.67
C LEU A 49 20.15 -21.51 5.37
N ALA A 50 20.79 -20.38 5.01
CA ALA A 50 20.52 -19.67 3.78
C ALA A 50 20.66 -20.59 2.55
N LYS A 51 21.74 -21.40 2.51
CA LYS A 51 21.95 -22.39 1.45
C LYS A 51 20.82 -23.43 1.37
N ARG A 52 20.33 -23.95 2.50
CA ARG A 52 19.18 -24.90 2.52
C ARG A 52 17.90 -24.26 2.01
N LEU A 53 17.71 -22.98 2.29
CA LEU A 53 16.54 -22.21 1.87
C LEU A 53 16.63 -21.71 0.42
N GLY A 54 17.78 -21.90 -0.26
CA GLY A 54 18.01 -21.40 -1.61
C GLY A 54 18.31 -19.90 -1.68
N LEU A 55 18.58 -19.25 -0.53
CA LEU A 55 18.91 -17.82 -0.46
C LEU A 55 20.41 -17.60 -0.63
N SER A 56 20.77 -16.57 -1.40
CA SER A 56 22.11 -15.99 -1.38
C SER A 56 22.26 -14.98 -0.25
N LEU A 57 23.43 -14.91 0.35
CA LEU A 57 23.81 -13.83 1.27
C LEU A 57 24.59 -12.80 0.44
N ASP A 58 23.91 -11.74 -0.01
CA ASP A 58 24.40 -10.85 -1.05
C ASP A 58 25.33 -9.77 -0.53
N LEU A 59 25.02 -9.19 0.65
CA LEU A 59 25.72 -8.04 1.22
C LEU A 59 25.78 -8.15 2.76
N TYR A 60 26.89 -7.69 3.33
CA TYR A 60 27.04 -7.44 4.77
C TYR A 60 27.03 -5.95 5.04
N GLN A 61 26.21 -5.47 5.98
CA GLN A 61 26.00 -4.05 6.21
C GLN A 61 25.64 -3.69 7.65
N PRO A 62 25.90 -2.43 8.05
CA PRO A 62 26.76 -1.42 7.42
C PRO A 62 28.16 -1.36 8.04
N PHE A 63 29.18 -0.97 7.27
CA PHE A 63 30.47 -0.54 7.81
C PHE A 63 30.55 0.99 7.74
N ARG A 64 30.77 1.65 8.88
CA ARG A 64 30.63 3.10 9.02
C ARG A 64 31.93 3.79 9.40
N ASP A 65 31.98 5.11 9.08
CA ASP A 65 33.01 6.05 9.53
C ASP A 65 34.43 5.64 9.12
N PHE A 66 34.63 5.35 7.81
CA PHE A 66 35.89 4.84 7.30
C PHE A 66 36.81 5.92 6.74
N GLU A 67 36.35 6.74 5.76
CA GLU A 67 37.19 7.65 4.96
C GLU A 67 37.23 9.09 5.51
N GLY A 68 38.14 9.91 4.98
CA GLY A 68 38.30 11.30 5.35
C GLY A 68 38.91 11.50 6.75
N VAL A 69 39.70 10.54 7.21
CA VAL A 69 40.23 10.47 8.59
C VAL A 69 41.76 10.64 8.62
N THR A 70 42.30 10.85 9.84
CA THR A 70 43.76 10.90 10.05
C THR A 70 44.41 9.53 9.84
N PRO A 71 45.75 9.45 9.58
CA PRO A 71 46.44 8.18 9.42
C PRO A 71 46.30 7.21 10.59
N GLU A 72 46.27 7.71 11.82
CA GLU A 72 46.11 6.90 13.02
C GLU A 72 44.73 6.24 13.06
N LEU A 73 43.67 7.01 12.75
CA LEU A 73 42.31 6.48 12.72
C LEU A 73 42.09 5.56 11.54
N LEU A 74 42.76 5.81 10.39
CA LEU A 74 42.75 4.90 9.26
C LEU A 74 43.30 3.52 9.62
N ALA A 75 44.42 3.47 10.36
CA ALA A 75 45.00 2.19 10.79
C ALA A 75 44.03 1.39 11.67
N ASP A 76 43.29 2.05 12.56
CA ASP A 76 42.25 1.39 13.37
C ASP A 76 41.06 0.96 12.52
N ASN A 77 40.63 1.79 11.57
CA ASN A 77 39.54 1.46 10.64
C ASN A 77 39.88 0.25 9.76
N LEU A 78 41.12 0.13 9.27
CA LEU A 78 41.57 -1.04 8.52
C LEU A 78 41.58 -2.30 9.39
N ARG A 79 42.05 -2.22 10.64
CA ARG A 79 41.96 -3.33 11.60
C ARG A 79 40.52 -3.78 11.83
N ARG A 80 39.57 -2.83 11.97
CA ARG A 80 38.13 -3.12 12.11
C ARG A 80 37.59 -3.80 10.86
N ALA A 81 37.97 -3.32 9.67
CA ALA A 81 37.56 -3.88 8.38
C ALA A 81 38.07 -5.32 8.21
N GLU A 82 39.32 -5.58 8.56
CA GLU A 82 39.91 -6.92 8.52
C GLU A 82 39.13 -7.94 9.34
N ALA A 83 38.74 -7.57 10.56
CA ALA A 83 37.91 -8.41 11.42
C ALA A 83 36.52 -8.70 10.78
N LYS A 84 35.91 -7.71 10.09
CA LYS A 84 34.66 -7.91 9.37
C LYS A 84 34.83 -8.80 8.15
N PHE A 85 35.91 -8.64 7.38
CA PHE A 85 36.19 -9.49 6.23
C PHE A 85 36.39 -10.96 6.63
N ALA A 86 37.09 -11.21 7.73
CA ALA A 86 37.22 -12.55 8.31
C ALA A 86 35.86 -13.16 8.69
N LEU A 87 34.95 -12.36 9.30
CA LEU A 87 33.60 -12.78 9.62
C LEU A 87 32.80 -13.10 8.33
N MET A 88 32.90 -12.24 7.32
CA MET A 88 32.21 -12.42 6.04
C MET A 88 32.66 -13.69 5.30
N GLN A 89 33.93 -14.05 5.37
CA GLN A 89 34.45 -15.31 4.82
C GLN A 89 33.76 -16.54 5.42
N ARG A 90 33.53 -16.53 6.74
CA ARG A 90 32.79 -17.59 7.45
C ARG A 90 31.33 -17.69 6.97
N MET A 91 30.69 -16.54 6.71
CA MET A 91 29.34 -16.48 6.15
C MET A 91 29.29 -16.75 4.63
N GLY A 92 30.41 -16.64 3.93
CA GLY A 92 30.48 -16.74 2.47
C GLY A 92 29.99 -15.50 1.74
N ILE A 93 29.88 -14.35 2.41
CA ILE A 93 29.48 -13.07 1.83
C ILE A 93 30.69 -12.42 1.14
N LYS A 94 30.46 -11.86 -0.04
CA LYS A 94 31.52 -11.31 -0.89
C LYS A 94 31.50 -9.80 -1.03
N THR A 95 30.46 -9.13 -0.56
CA THR A 95 30.32 -7.68 -0.67
C THR A 95 29.98 -7.05 0.68
N ILE A 96 30.68 -5.97 1.03
CA ILE A 96 30.39 -5.16 2.21
C ILE A 96 29.90 -3.78 1.79
N LEU A 97 28.87 -3.26 2.48
CA LEU A 97 28.47 -1.88 2.37
C LEU A 97 29.35 -1.00 3.27
N VAL A 98 30.01 -0.02 2.65
CA VAL A 98 30.77 1.02 3.38
C VAL A 98 30.07 2.35 3.16
N CYS A 99 29.43 2.84 4.21
CA CYS A 99 28.74 4.11 4.19
C CYS A 99 29.73 5.27 4.32
N SER A 100 29.46 6.39 3.62
CA SER A 100 30.25 7.61 3.77
C SER A 100 30.28 8.07 5.24
N ASN A 101 31.39 8.66 5.62
CA ASN A 101 31.67 9.02 6.99
C ASN A 101 30.77 10.16 7.48
N VAL A 102 30.16 9.97 8.64
CA VAL A 102 29.27 10.93 9.29
C VAL A 102 29.91 11.57 10.51
N ALA A 103 30.56 10.74 11.35
CA ALA A 103 30.96 11.17 12.69
C ALA A 103 32.44 11.54 12.80
N THR A 104 33.33 10.83 12.12
CA THR A 104 34.77 10.89 12.41
C THR A 104 35.61 11.55 11.31
N ALA A 105 35.03 11.85 10.14
CA ALA A 105 35.75 12.54 9.06
C ALA A 105 36.19 13.95 9.49
N THR A 106 37.46 14.25 9.26
CA THR A 106 38.05 15.57 9.54
C THR A 106 38.73 16.18 8.32
N ILE A 107 38.88 15.42 7.24
CA ILE A 107 39.59 15.81 6.02
C ILE A 107 38.60 15.81 4.85
N ASP A 108 38.25 16.98 4.34
CA ASP A 108 37.40 17.14 3.15
C ASP A 108 38.28 17.13 1.89
N SER A 109 38.63 15.92 1.42
CA SER A 109 39.46 15.75 0.23
C SER A 109 39.10 14.44 -0.50
N ASP A 110 38.67 14.56 -1.77
CA ASP A 110 38.42 13.41 -2.64
C ASP A 110 39.67 12.53 -2.83
N GLU A 111 40.86 13.16 -2.87
CA GLU A 111 42.13 12.41 -3.00
C GLU A 111 42.46 11.59 -1.76
N VAL A 112 42.29 12.18 -0.55
CA VAL A 112 42.50 11.46 0.70
C VAL A 112 41.52 10.29 0.82
N SER A 113 40.24 10.56 0.57
CA SER A 113 39.19 9.50 0.62
C SER A 113 39.48 8.39 -0.39
N ALA A 114 39.91 8.74 -1.61
CA ALA A 114 40.26 7.76 -2.65
C ALA A 114 41.47 6.89 -2.25
N ASN A 115 42.52 7.49 -1.69
CA ASN A 115 43.70 6.76 -1.21
C ASN A 115 43.35 5.82 -0.04
N GLN A 116 42.47 6.26 0.86
CA GLN A 116 42.01 5.44 1.99
C GLN A 116 41.12 4.28 1.52
N LEU A 117 40.21 4.52 0.55
CA LEU A 117 39.43 3.44 -0.07
C LEU A 117 40.32 2.48 -0.87
N ARG A 118 41.39 2.95 -1.54
CA ARG A 118 42.36 2.07 -2.20
C ARG A 118 43.03 1.12 -1.20
N ALA A 119 43.49 1.64 -0.05
CA ALA A 119 44.06 0.82 1.01
C ALA A 119 43.06 -0.22 1.54
N LEU A 120 41.77 0.15 1.64
CA LEU A 120 40.71 -0.80 1.97
C LEU A 120 40.50 -1.83 0.87
N GLY A 121 40.64 -1.44 -0.40
CA GLY A 121 40.58 -2.33 -1.55
C GLY A 121 41.71 -3.37 -1.57
N ASP A 122 42.93 -2.95 -1.28
CA ASP A 122 44.11 -3.85 -1.13
C ASP A 122 43.84 -4.88 -0.03
N LEU A 123 43.31 -4.47 1.10
CA LEU A 123 42.93 -5.37 2.18
C LEU A 123 41.76 -6.29 1.74
N ALA A 124 40.75 -5.78 1.09
CA ALA A 124 39.58 -6.54 0.62
C ALA A 124 39.96 -7.62 -0.41
N GLU A 125 41.01 -7.37 -1.24
CA GLU A 125 41.50 -8.32 -2.19
C GLU A 125 42.07 -9.57 -1.51
N ALA A 126 42.82 -9.42 -0.41
CA ALA A 126 43.36 -10.53 0.37
C ALA A 126 42.26 -11.43 0.96
N TYR A 127 41.04 -10.92 1.16
CA TYR A 127 39.89 -11.65 1.68
C TYR A 127 38.88 -12.05 0.60
N ASP A 128 39.16 -11.78 -0.67
CA ASP A 128 38.22 -11.97 -1.80
C ASP A 128 36.86 -11.28 -1.55
N VAL A 129 36.89 -10.06 -1.02
CA VAL A 129 35.74 -9.21 -0.73
C VAL A 129 35.71 -8.03 -1.69
N ARG A 130 34.53 -7.51 -1.99
CA ARG A 130 34.30 -6.25 -2.69
C ARG A 130 33.73 -5.23 -1.72
N VAL A 131 34.08 -3.97 -1.90
CA VAL A 131 33.61 -2.83 -1.11
C VAL A 131 32.64 -2.01 -1.97
N ALA A 132 31.41 -1.93 -1.58
CA ALA A 132 30.38 -1.08 -2.17
C ALA A 132 30.29 0.21 -1.35
N PHE A 133 30.84 1.31 -1.88
CA PHE A 133 30.87 2.62 -1.20
C PHE A 133 29.60 3.40 -1.49
N GLU A 134 28.94 3.87 -0.43
CA GLU A 134 27.65 4.56 -0.49
C GLU A 134 27.76 5.99 0.03
N ALA A 135 27.17 6.96 -0.69
CA ALA A 135 26.99 8.31 -0.20
C ALA A 135 25.70 8.43 0.60
N LEU A 136 25.79 8.50 1.94
CA LEU A 136 24.63 8.76 2.79
C LEU A 136 24.12 10.19 2.58
N ALA A 137 22.81 10.40 2.53
CA ALA A 137 22.18 11.71 2.40
C ALA A 137 22.56 12.71 3.51
N TRP A 138 23.08 12.22 4.62
CA TRP A 138 23.61 13.01 5.75
C TRP A 138 25.12 12.79 5.96
N GLY A 139 25.84 12.32 4.95
CA GLY A 139 27.29 12.20 4.96
C GLY A 139 27.95 13.55 5.25
N ARG A 140 29.01 13.54 6.07
CA ARG A 140 29.64 14.80 6.50
C ARG A 140 30.23 15.59 5.35
N PHE A 141 30.90 14.91 4.42
CA PHE A 141 31.51 15.51 3.24
C PHE A 141 31.04 14.85 1.95
N VAL A 142 30.68 13.56 2.00
CA VAL A 142 30.23 12.80 0.84
C VAL A 142 28.75 12.43 1.04
N ASP A 143 27.87 13.26 0.48
CA ASP A 143 26.40 13.13 0.55
C ASP A 143 25.73 13.11 -0.84
N ASP A 144 26.54 13.00 -1.90
CA ASP A 144 26.12 12.98 -3.29
C ASP A 144 26.78 11.78 -4.01
N TYR A 145 25.97 10.94 -4.67
CA TYR A 145 26.47 9.78 -5.42
C TYR A 145 27.49 10.16 -6.51
N ARG A 146 27.41 11.37 -7.08
CA ARG A 146 28.38 11.87 -8.07
C ARG A 146 29.75 12.12 -7.43
N ARG A 147 29.77 12.53 -6.16
CA ARG A 147 31.00 12.67 -5.40
C ARG A 147 31.59 11.31 -5.01
N SER A 148 30.73 10.38 -4.53
CA SER A 148 31.22 9.03 -4.23
C SER A 148 31.76 8.34 -5.48
N TRP A 149 31.14 8.55 -6.67
CA TRP A 149 31.69 8.06 -7.92
C TRP A 149 33.08 8.64 -8.24
N ARG A 150 33.28 9.95 -8.17
CA ARG A 150 34.60 10.57 -8.38
C ARG A 150 35.67 10.00 -7.45
N ILE A 151 35.34 9.71 -6.21
CA ILE A 151 36.26 9.11 -5.23
C ILE A 151 36.57 7.66 -5.62
N VAL A 152 35.58 6.85 -5.98
CA VAL A 152 35.76 5.47 -6.44
C VAL A 152 36.56 5.42 -7.73
N GLU A 153 36.28 6.29 -8.70
CA GLU A 153 37.04 6.41 -9.95
C GLU A 153 38.51 6.75 -9.68
N ARG A 154 38.79 7.69 -8.75
CA ARG A 154 40.17 8.05 -8.35
C ARG A 154 40.87 6.95 -7.54
N ALA A 155 40.11 6.19 -6.76
CA ALA A 155 40.67 5.05 -6.05
C ALA A 155 41.21 4.01 -7.02
N ASP A 156 40.59 3.87 -8.21
CA ASP A 156 41.03 3.01 -9.32
C ASP A 156 41.42 1.62 -8.85
N HIS A 157 40.54 0.97 -8.09
CA HIS A 157 40.78 -0.34 -7.53
C HIS A 157 39.67 -1.34 -7.93
N PRO A 158 40.01 -2.59 -8.37
CA PRO A 158 39.00 -3.53 -8.85
C PRO A 158 38.03 -3.99 -7.74
N ARG A 159 38.43 -3.94 -6.50
CA ARG A 159 37.61 -4.32 -5.35
C ARG A 159 36.76 -3.16 -4.78
N ILE A 160 36.88 -1.95 -5.34
CA ILE A 160 36.11 -0.78 -4.92
C ILE A 160 35.10 -0.42 -6.01
N GLY A 161 33.85 -0.28 -5.63
CA GLY A 161 32.73 0.15 -6.46
C GLY A 161 31.70 0.89 -5.63
N LEU A 162 30.53 1.12 -6.20
CA LEU A 162 29.45 1.86 -5.56
C LEU A 162 28.33 0.95 -5.05
N CYS A 163 27.73 1.34 -3.96
CA CYS A 163 26.32 1.09 -3.67
C CYS A 163 25.51 2.33 -4.03
N LEU A 164 24.45 2.15 -4.80
CA LEU A 164 23.48 3.21 -5.09
C LEU A 164 22.21 2.92 -4.32
N ASP A 165 21.82 3.82 -3.43
CA ASP A 165 20.55 3.77 -2.70
C ASP A 165 19.62 4.87 -3.22
N SER A 166 18.42 4.47 -3.65
CA SER A 166 17.42 5.39 -4.19
C SER A 166 17.00 6.44 -3.17
N PHE A 167 16.88 6.08 -1.89
CA PHE A 167 16.52 7.03 -0.85
C PHE A 167 17.56 8.15 -0.72
N HIS A 168 18.84 7.80 -0.63
CA HIS A 168 19.91 8.78 -0.45
C HIS A 168 20.03 9.74 -1.64
N ILE A 169 19.74 9.27 -2.84
CA ILE A 169 19.79 10.07 -4.06
C ILE A 169 18.55 10.97 -4.17
N LEU A 170 17.35 10.40 -4.04
CA LEU A 170 16.09 11.10 -4.31
C LEU A 170 15.67 12.03 -3.18
N SER A 171 15.95 11.69 -1.90
CA SER A 171 15.64 12.54 -0.75
C SER A 171 16.42 13.88 -0.78
N ARG A 172 17.57 13.92 -1.46
CA ARG A 172 18.37 15.13 -1.68
C ARG A 172 17.99 15.87 -2.98
N GLY A 173 17.03 15.34 -3.74
CA GLY A 173 16.64 15.89 -5.03
C GLY A 173 17.72 15.78 -6.10
N HIS A 174 18.64 14.82 -5.97
CA HIS A 174 19.68 14.62 -6.97
C HIS A 174 19.08 13.94 -8.22
N ASP A 175 19.48 14.44 -9.39
CA ASP A 175 19.08 13.86 -10.68
C ASP A 175 19.75 12.49 -10.88
N PRO A 176 18.99 11.38 -11.02
CA PRO A 176 19.54 10.03 -11.22
C PRO A 176 20.10 9.82 -12.64
N ALA A 177 19.81 10.68 -13.62
CA ALA A 177 20.30 10.52 -15.00
C ALA A 177 21.84 10.47 -15.09
N GLY A 178 22.54 11.07 -14.12
CA GLY A 178 24.00 10.99 -14.04
C GLY A 178 24.56 9.58 -13.82
N ILE A 179 23.73 8.65 -13.34
CA ILE A 179 24.10 7.23 -13.10
C ILE A 179 24.46 6.54 -14.42
N GLU A 180 23.85 6.92 -15.55
CA GLU A 180 24.14 6.33 -16.87
C GLU A 180 25.60 6.51 -17.32
N LYS A 181 26.34 7.44 -16.72
CA LYS A 181 27.77 7.68 -17.00
C LYS A 181 28.71 6.83 -16.17
N ILE A 182 28.19 6.10 -15.20
CA ILE A 182 28.95 5.23 -14.32
C ILE A 182 29.05 3.85 -14.99
N PRO A 183 30.26 3.28 -15.18
CA PRO A 183 30.39 1.93 -15.72
C PRO A 183 29.62 0.92 -14.84
N GLY A 184 28.77 0.08 -15.44
CA GLY A 184 27.93 -0.85 -14.72
C GLY A 184 28.69 -1.84 -13.84
N GLU A 185 29.91 -2.24 -14.26
CA GLU A 185 30.81 -3.08 -13.48
C GLU A 185 31.36 -2.41 -12.21
N LYS A 186 31.19 -1.09 -12.08
CA LYS A 186 31.52 -0.32 -10.86
C LYS A 186 30.33 -0.08 -9.95
N ILE A 187 29.13 -0.40 -10.38
CA ILE A 187 27.93 -0.44 -9.52
C ILE A 187 27.86 -1.85 -8.92
N PHE A 188 28.35 -2.01 -7.70
CA PHE A 188 28.45 -3.33 -7.05
C PHE A 188 27.15 -3.76 -6.43
N TYR A 189 26.33 -2.79 -6.00
CA TYR A 189 25.05 -3.06 -5.35
C TYR A 189 24.03 -1.94 -5.57
N LEU A 190 22.75 -2.31 -5.51
CA LEU A 190 21.62 -1.39 -5.64
C LEU A 190 20.66 -1.61 -4.49
N GLN A 191 20.40 -0.56 -3.73
CA GLN A 191 19.38 -0.54 -2.68
C GLN A 191 18.21 0.36 -3.09
N LEU A 192 17.01 -0.13 -2.84
CA LEU A 192 15.75 0.51 -3.23
C LEU A 192 14.89 0.75 -2.01
N ALA A 193 14.43 1.99 -1.89
CA ALA A 193 13.37 2.41 -1.01
C ALA A 193 12.59 3.54 -1.68
N ASP A 194 11.29 3.54 -1.50
CA ASP A 194 10.41 4.68 -1.75
C ASP A 194 10.27 5.50 -0.46
N ALA A 195 9.58 6.63 -0.52
CA ALA A 195 9.23 7.41 0.65
C ALA A 195 8.06 8.37 0.36
N PRO A 196 7.26 8.75 1.37
CA PRO A 196 6.26 9.80 1.21
C PRO A 196 6.96 11.15 0.99
N ALA A 197 6.31 12.08 0.30
CA ALA A 197 6.82 13.44 0.11
C ALA A 197 6.71 14.23 1.42
N LEU A 198 7.79 14.24 2.21
CA LEU A 198 7.86 14.93 3.50
C LEU A 198 8.92 16.04 3.47
N SER A 199 8.71 17.07 4.29
CA SER A 199 9.69 18.11 4.57
C SER A 199 10.14 17.99 6.02
N MET A 200 11.25 17.28 6.25
CA MET A 200 11.76 17.00 7.58
C MET A 200 13.27 16.74 7.54
N ASP A 201 13.89 16.53 8.70
CA ASP A 201 15.28 16.08 8.79
C ASP A 201 15.48 14.75 8.03
N VAL A 202 16.48 14.72 7.14
CA VAL A 202 16.70 13.59 6.23
C VAL A 202 17.08 12.30 6.96
N LEU A 203 17.78 12.38 8.10
CA LEU A 203 18.12 11.20 8.89
C LEU A 203 16.87 10.60 9.55
N SER A 204 16.01 11.45 10.13
CA SER A 204 14.73 11.03 10.69
C SER A 204 13.80 10.45 9.60
N TRP A 205 13.77 11.09 8.44
CA TRP A 205 13.02 10.58 7.28
C TRP A 205 13.52 9.20 6.85
N SER A 206 14.84 9.03 6.70
CA SER A 206 15.46 7.74 6.36
C SER A 206 15.18 6.64 7.36
N ARG A 207 15.13 6.95 8.66
CA ARG A 207 15.03 5.93 9.70
C ARG A 207 13.63 5.44 10.01
N HIS A 208 12.61 6.25 9.70
CA HIS A 208 11.25 6.00 10.17
C HIS A 208 10.22 5.91 9.04
N TYR A 209 10.51 6.48 7.85
CA TYR A 209 9.48 6.72 6.84
C TYR A 209 9.84 6.21 5.44
N ARG A 210 10.84 5.34 5.31
CA ARG A 210 11.05 4.64 4.03
C ARG A 210 9.88 3.69 3.77
N LEU A 211 9.52 3.52 2.51
CA LEU A 211 8.44 2.66 2.04
C LEU A 211 8.97 1.67 1.00
N PHE A 212 8.21 0.62 0.73
CA PHE A 212 8.51 -0.24 -0.40
C PHE A 212 8.16 0.46 -1.73
N PRO A 213 8.81 0.08 -2.84
CA PRO A 213 8.52 0.63 -4.16
C PRO A 213 7.03 0.60 -4.52
N GLY A 214 6.49 1.75 -4.89
CA GLY A 214 5.09 1.94 -5.27
C GLY A 214 4.16 2.46 -4.19
N GLU A 215 4.67 2.68 -2.99
CA GLU A 215 3.88 3.19 -1.85
C GLU A 215 4.19 4.65 -1.55
N GLY A 216 5.29 5.16 -2.10
CA GLY A 216 5.76 6.53 -1.90
C GLY A 216 5.47 7.46 -3.07
N ALA A 217 6.24 8.53 -3.12
CA ALA A 217 6.04 9.61 -4.07
C ALA A 217 7.07 9.63 -5.22
N TRP A 218 8.03 8.71 -5.25
CA TRP A 218 9.14 8.76 -6.21
C TRP A 218 8.93 7.85 -7.43
N ASP A 219 9.39 8.30 -8.60
CA ASP A 219 9.42 7.48 -9.82
C ASP A 219 10.62 6.50 -9.78
N LEU A 220 10.49 5.45 -8.97
CA LEU A 220 11.52 4.42 -8.87
C LEU A 220 11.70 3.62 -10.16
N ALA A 221 10.69 3.54 -11.01
CA ALA A 221 10.83 2.90 -12.32
C ALA A 221 11.76 3.69 -13.23
N ALA A 222 11.73 5.03 -13.18
CA ALA A 222 12.72 5.87 -13.85
C ALA A 222 14.11 5.68 -13.25
N PHE A 223 14.22 5.70 -11.92
CA PHE A 223 15.50 5.51 -11.22
C PHE A 223 16.16 4.17 -11.62
N VAL A 224 15.45 3.06 -11.53
CA VAL A 224 15.97 1.73 -11.91
C VAL A 224 16.31 1.69 -13.40
N SER A 225 15.55 2.37 -14.27
CA SER A 225 15.88 2.45 -15.70
C SER A 225 17.25 3.07 -15.95
N HIS A 226 17.62 4.13 -15.24
CA HIS A 226 18.96 4.75 -15.34
C HIS A 226 20.06 3.79 -14.88
N VAL A 227 19.82 3.05 -13.79
CA VAL A 227 20.78 2.06 -13.27
C VAL A 227 20.99 0.90 -14.24
N LEU A 228 19.91 0.41 -14.88
CA LEU A 228 19.99 -0.63 -15.89
C LEU A 228 20.67 -0.14 -17.19
N CYS A 229 20.45 1.13 -17.57
CA CYS A 229 21.16 1.74 -18.69
C CYS A 229 22.66 1.81 -18.48
N ALA A 230 23.12 2.03 -17.26
CA ALA A 230 24.53 1.98 -16.89
C ALA A 230 25.15 0.55 -17.04
N GLY A 231 24.32 -0.49 -17.20
CA GLY A 231 24.76 -1.86 -17.35
C GLY A 231 24.80 -2.67 -16.04
N TYR A 232 24.10 -2.21 -15.00
CA TYR A 232 23.97 -2.99 -13.77
C TYR A 232 23.21 -4.29 -14.00
N SER A 233 23.72 -5.39 -13.42
CA SER A 233 23.17 -6.74 -13.56
C SER A 233 23.01 -7.49 -12.22
N GLY A 234 23.23 -6.80 -11.11
CA GLY A 234 23.03 -7.35 -9.76
C GLY A 234 21.55 -7.46 -9.36
N PRO A 235 21.27 -7.80 -8.10
CA PRO A 235 19.89 -7.90 -7.60
C PRO A 235 19.23 -6.52 -7.44
N LEU A 236 17.91 -6.48 -7.58
CA LEU A 236 17.08 -5.41 -7.03
C LEU A 236 16.90 -5.71 -5.55
N SER A 237 17.46 -4.90 -4.67
CA SER A 237 17.44 -5.15 -3.24
C SER A 237 16.71 -4.04 -2.49
N LEU A 238 15.89 -4.41 -1.53
CA LEU A 238 15.17 -3.47 -0.68
C LEU A 238 15.99 -3.14 0.57
N GLU A 239 16.13 -1.84 0.86
CA GLU A 239 16.64 -1.38 2.16
C GLU A 239 15.66 -0.35 2.75
N VAL A 240 14.71 -0.83 3.55
CA VAL A 240 13.64 -0.02 4.09
C VAL A 240 13.69 0.00 5.61
N PHE A 241 13.95 1.18 6.16
CA PHE A 241 13.81 1.47 7.58
C PHE A 241 12.42 2.07 7.83
N ASN A 242 11.55 1.29 8.44
CA ASN A 242 10.19 1.71 8.75
C ASN A 242 9.76 1.10 10.09
N ASP A 243 9.24 1.93 10.98
CA ASP A 243 8.85 1.51 12.31
C ASP A 243 7.66 0.54 12.29
N ILE A 244 6.78 0.68 11.30
CA ILE A 244 5.60 -0.16 11.12
C ILE A 244 6.01 -1.56 10.69
N PHE A 245 6.81 -1.68 9.61
CA PHE A 245 7.22 -2.97 9.07
C PHE A 245 7.98 -3.83 10.08
N ARG A 246 8.74 -3.20 10.97
CA ARG A 246 9.46 -3.88 12.05
C ARG A 246 8.57 -4.31 13.23
N GLN A 247 7.29 -3.95 13.22
CA GLN A 247 6.28 -4.33 14.21
C GLN A 247 5.19 -5.23 13.62
N THR A 248 5.28 -5.53 12.31
CA THR A 248 4.33 -6.35 11.56
C THR A 248 4.79 -7.81 11.53
N ASP A 249 3.88 -8.72 11.16
CA ASP A 249 4.21 -10.13 10.92
C ASP A 249 5.31 -10.26 9.86
N VAL A 250 6.35 -11.02 10.18
CA VAL A 250 7.54 -11.15 9.33
C VAL A 250 7.23 -11.79 7.98
N ALA A 251 6.32 -12.77 7.93
CA ALA A 251 5.96 -13.46 6.69
C ALA A 251 5.13 -12.55 5.78
N GLY A 252 4.16 -11.81 6.36
CA GLY A 252 3.38 -10.80 5.65
C GLY A 252 4.27 -9.71 5.06
N THR A 253 5.19 -9.15 5.85
CA THR A 253 6.11 -8.11 5.37
C THR A 253 7.05 -8.62 4.27
N ALA A 254 7.52 -9.86 4.34
CA ALA A 254 8.35 -10.44 3.28
C ALA A 254 7.57 -10.64 1.96
N ALA A 255 6.31 -11.09 2.03
CA ALA A 255 5.43 -11.21 0.86
C ALA A 255 5.12 -9.83 0.25
N HIS A 256 4.86 -8.84 1.08
CA HIS A 256 4.66 -7.44 0.70
C HIS A 256 5.91 -6.88 -0.01
N ALA A 257 7.10 -7.06 0.56
CA ALA A 257 8.38 -6.70 -0.05
C ALA A 257 8.56 -7.35 -1.44
N ARG A 258 8.25 -8.64 -1.57
CA ARG A 258 8.33 -9.33 -2.86
C ARG A 258 7.33 -8.79 -3.88
N ARG A 259 6.08 -8.52 -3.46
CA ARG A 259 5.05 -7.89 -4.31
C ARG A 259 5.51 -6.56 -4.87
N SER A 260 6.13 -5.72 -4.05
CA SER A 260 6.63 -4.40 -4.47
C SER A 260 7.72 -4.51 -5.55
N LEU A 261 8.65 -5.46 -5.42
CA LEU A 261 9.68 -5.70 -6.42
C LEU A 261 9.11 -6.24 -7.73
N VAL A 262 8.16 -7.16 -7.69
CA VAL A 262 7.46 -7.68 -8.89
C VAL A 262 6.74 -6.54 -9.61
N TRP A 263 6.04 -5.70 -8.87
CA TRP A 263 5.37 -4.53 -9.43
C TRP A 263 6.37 -3.54 -10.04
N LEU A 264 7.47 -3.23 -9.34
CA LEU A 264 8.50 -2.34 -9.84
C LEU A 264 9.14 -2.85 -11.14
N GLU A 265 9.48 -4.15 -11.21
CA GLU A 265 10.02 -4.76 -12.43
C GLU A 265 9.05 -4.59 -13.62
N ASP A 266 7.74 -4.80 -13.40
CA ASP A 266 6.72 -4.58 -14.41
C ASP A 266 6.64 -3.12 -14.85
N GLN A 267 6.71 -2.16 -13.91
CA GLN A 267 6.72 -0.72 -14.24
C GLN A 267 7.95 -0.33 -15.09
N VAL A 268 9.12 -0.85 -14.74
CA VAL A 268 10.35 -0.65 -15.53
C VAL A 268 10.19 -1.23 -16.94
N ALA A 269 9.67 -2.47 -17.05
CA ALA A 269 9.44 -3.12 -18.34
C ALA A 269 8.42 -2.36 -19.22
N GLN A 270 7.38 -1.79 -18.62
CA GLN A 270 6.40 -0.95 -19.32
C GLN A 270 7.02 0.36 -19.82
N ARG A 271 7.85 0.99 -18.98
CA ARG A 271 8.55 2.22 -19.33
C ARG A 271 9.50 2.03 -20.53
N GLN A 272 10.23 0.90 -20.54
CA GLN A 272 11.09 0.51 -21.66
C GLN A 272 10.27 0.25 -22.94
N ALA A 273 9.17 -0.48 -22.85
CA ALA A 273 8.29 -0.77 -23.99
C ALA A 273 7.64 0.51 -24.58
N ALA A 274 7.40 1.52 -23.75
CA ALA A 274 6.86 2.82 -24.17
C ALA A 274 7.93 3.77 -24.76
N GLY A 275 9.20 3.35 -24.85
CA GLY A 275 10.31 4.18 -25.32
C GLY A 275 10.64 5.36 -24.38
N ARG A 276 10.19 5.32 -23.14
CA ARG A 276 10.46 6.36 -22.13
C ARG A 276 11.78 6.17 -21.39
N SER A 277 12.49 5.10 -21.69
CA SER A 277 13.83 4.80 -21.21
C SER A 277 14.64 4.22 -22.35
N PRO A 278 15.96 4.45 -22.40
CA PRO A 278 16.83 3.78 -23.36
C PRO A 278 16.68 2.26 -23.23
N ALA A 279 16.82 1.54 -24.33
CA ALA A 279 16.86 0.09 -24.31
C ALA A 279 18.10 -0.36 -23.54
N ALA A 280 17.91 -0.79 -22.29
CA ALA A 280 19.02 -1.25 -21.46
C ALA A 280 19.44 -2.66 -21.88
N ALA A 281 20.72 -2.90 -22.06
CA ALA A 281 21.29 -4.25 -22.26
C ALA A 281 21.00 -5.20 -21.08
N GLY A 282 20.63 -4.66 -19.90
CA GLY A 282 20.29 -5.41 -18.68
C GLY A 282 18.80 -5.66 -18.47
N GLY A 283 17.91 -5.26 -19.39
CA GLY A 283 16.45 -5.43 -19.25
C GLY A 283 15.92 -6.83 -19.63
N GLU A 284 16.77 -7.75 -20.03
CA GLU A 284 16.39 -9.14 -20.24
C GLU A 284 16.16 -9.82 -18.88
N GLY A 285 14.93 -10.26 -18.62
CA GLY A 285 14.59 -10.97 -17.38
C GLY A 285 13.76 -10.17 -16.35
N LEU A 286 13.29 -8.95 -16.70
CA LEU A 286 12.30 -8.25 -15.89
C LEU A 286 10.95 -8.99 -15.91
N VAL A 287 10.32 -9.09 -14.77
CA VAL A 287 8.95 -9.60 -14.66
C VAL A 287 8.02 -8.70 -15.46
N ARG A 288 7.09 -9.33 -16.18
CA ARG A 288 6.02 -8.63 -16.89
C ARG A 288 4.69 -9.19 -16.42
N LEU A 289 3.90 -8.36 -15.77
CA LEU A 289 2.56 -8.73 -15.34
C LEU A 289 1.57 -8.73 -16.52
N PRO A 290 0.54 -9.58 -16.48
CA PRO A 290 -0.57 -9.47 -17.41
C PRO A 290 -1.14 -8.04 -17.38
N ARG A 291 -1.36 -7.47 -18.56
CA ARG A 291 -2.02 -6.17 -18.71
C ARG A 291 -3.51 -6.38 -18.65
N THR A 292 -4.13 -5.88 -17.59
CA THR A 292 -5.56 -5.91 -17.41
C THR A 292 -6.10 -4.49 -17.40
N PRO A 293 -7.24 -4.21 -18.01
CA PRO A 293 -7.95 -2.96 -17.78
C PRO A 293 -8.29 -2.83 -16.27
N SER A 294 -8.33 -1.61 -15.78
CA SER A 294 -8.88 -1.36 -14.43
C SER A 294 -10.34 -1.83 -14.39
N PRO A 295 -10.84 -2.29 -13.24
CA PRO A 295 -12.25 -2.70 -13.13
C PRO A 295 -13.21 -1.58 -13.58
N ALA A 296 -14.33 -1.97 -14.18
CA ALA A 296 -15.31 -1.02 -14.72
C ALA A 296 -16.24 -0.43 -13.63
N GLY A 297 -16.41 -1.15 -12.51
CA GLY A 297 -17.29 -0.76 -11.43
C GLY A 297 -17.23 -1.71 -10.24
N LEU A 298 -18.04 -1.40 -9.22
CA LEU A 298 -18.31 -2.28 -8.10
C LEU A 298 -19.59 -3.07 -8.41
N ASP A 299 -19.47 -4.40 -8.51
CA ASP A 299 -20.59 -5.30 -8.77
C ASP A 299 -21.48 -5.47 -7.54
N PHE A 300 -20.86 -5.78 -6.38
CA PHE A 300 -21.58 -5.97 -5.13
C PHE A 300 -20.70 -5.64 -3.91
N VAL A 301 -21.37 -5.48 -2.75
CA VAL A 301 -20.75 -5.53 -1.44
C VAL A 301 -21.35 -6.67 -0.64
N GLU A 302 -20.55 -7.37 0.17
CA GLU A 302 -21.02 -8.42 1.06
C GLU A 302 -20.89 -7.99 2.52
N ILE A 303 -22.00 -8.05 3.24
CA ILE A 303 -22.06 -7.86 4.69
C ILE A 303 -22.29 -9.23 5.33
N LYS A 304 -21.41 -9.59 6.25
CA LYS A 304 -21.47 -10.85 6.96
C LYS A 304 -21.83 -10.63 8.44
N ALA A 305 -22.72 -11.47 8.96
CA ALA A 305 -23.13 -11.45 10.36
C ALA A 305 -23.80 -12.77 10.75
N GLU A 306 -23.86 -13.08 12.04
CA GLU A 306 -24.71 -14.18 12.54
C GLU A 306 -26.19 -13.91 12.30
N ASN A 307 -26.60 -12.65 12.41
CA ASN A 307 -27.96 -12.19 12.14
C ASN A 307 -27.93 -10.88 11.35
N THR A 308 -28.49 -10.91 10.14
CA THR A 308 -28.53 -9.77 9.23
C THR A 308 -29.80 -8.93 9.28
N SER A 309 -30.77 -9.26 10.15
CA SER A 309 -32.12 -8.63 10.16
C SER A 309 -32.10 -7.09 10.31
N ALA A 310 -31.20 -6.54 11.15
CA ALA A 310 -31.07 -5.10 11.29
C ALA A 310 -30.52 -4.40 10.03
N VAL A 311 -29.64 -5.09 9.29
CA VAL A 311 -29.14 -4.61 8.00
C VAL A 311 -30.24 -4.67 6.94
N GLU A 312 -31.06 -5.74 6.92
CA GLU A 312 -32.20 -5.89 6.01
C GLU A 312 -33.23 -4.77 6.23
N GLU A 313 -33.55 -4.47 7.50
CA GLU A 313 -34.45 -3.38 7.84
C GLU A 313 -33.93 -2.04 7.30
N THR A 314 -32.63 -1.75 7.55
CA THR A 314 -31.98 -0.53 7.05
C THR A 314 -32.02 -0.45 5.52
N LEU A 315 -31.71 -1.55 4.82
CA LEU A 315 -31.78 -1.61 3.35
C LEU A 315 -33.20 -1.39 2.84
N GLY A 316 -34.21 -2.00 3.46
CA GLY A 316 -35.61 -1.78 3.15
C GLY A 316 -36.05 -0.32 3.34
N GLN A 317 -35.62 0.30 4.43
CA GLN A 317 -35.86 1.71 4.72
C GLN A 317 -35.17 2.64 3.72
N LEU A 318 -33.97 2.28 3.21
CA LEU A 318 -33.28 2.98 2.12
C LEU A 318 -33.97 2.80 0.75
N GLY A 319 -34.86 1.82 0.61
CA GLY A 319 -35.59 1.54 -0.62
C GLY A 319 -34.99 0.42 -1.47
N PHE A 320 -34.11 -0.39 -0.90
CA PHE A 320 -33.68 -1.62 -1.54
C PHE A 320 -34.82 -2.65 -1.57
N THR A 321 -34.78 -3.50 -2.58
CA THR A 321 -35.73 -4.61 -2.75
C THR A 321 -35.01 -5.93 -2.49
N PHE A 322 -35.62 -6.81 -1.71
CA PHE A 322 -35.19 -8.19 -1.54
C PHE A 322 -35.34 -8.95 -2.86
N ARG A 323 -34.26 -9.51 -3.37
CA ARG A 323 -34.22 -10.21 -4.67
C ARG A 323 -34.36 -11.72 -4.52
N GLY A 324 -33.99 -12.27 -3.38
CA GLY A 324 -34.12 -13.67 -3.08
C GLY A 324 -33.11 -14.23 -2.11
N GLN A 325 -33.36 -15.48 -1.72
CA GLN A 325 -32.47 -16.33 -0.92
C GLN A 325 -31.65 -17.20 -1.88
N HIS A 326 -30.35 -17.32 -1.62
CA HIS A 326 -29.50 -18.25 -2.37
C HIS A 326 -29.98 -19.69 -2.20
N ARG A 327 -30.00 -20.46 -3.31
CA ARG A 327 -30.57 -21.82 -3.37
C ARG A 327 -29.97 -22.82 -2.36
N THR A 328 -28.70 -22.67 -1.99
CA THR A 328 -27.94 -23.68 -1.21
C THR A 328 -27.27 -23.11 0.04
N LYS A 329 -27.25 -21.78 0.21
CA LYS A 329 -26.52 -21.11 1.28
C LYS A 329 -27.42 -20.13 2.04
N PRO A 330 -27.16 -19.84 3.32
CA PRO A 330 -27.87 -18.79 4.07
C PRO A 330 -27.35 -17.41 3.64
N VAL A 331 -27.60 -17.06 2.39
CA VAL A 331 -27.15 -15.81 1.76
C VAL A 331 -28.33 -15.17 1.06
N ARG A 332 -28.52 -13.86 1.25
CA ARG A 332 -29.64 -13.10 0.70
C ARG A 332 -29.14 -11.98 -0.19
N LEU A 333 -29.85 -11.69 -1.27
CA LEU A 333 -29.54 -10.61 -2.20
C LEU A 333 -30.56 -9.49 -2.07
N TRP A 334 -30.06 -8.28 -1.89
CA TRP A 334 -30.82 -7.03 -1.93
C TRP A 334 -30.30 -6.13 -3.05
N SER A 335 -31.15 -5.44 -3.75
CA SER A 335 -30.73 -4.51 -4.81
C SER A 335 -31.60 -3.26 -4.91
N ALA A 336 -30.95 -2.17 -5.38
CA ALA A 336 -31.60 -0.93 -5.79
C ALA A 336 -30.85 -0.37 -7.01
N GLY A 337 -31.54 -0.22 -8.14
CA GLY A 337 -30.86 0.08 -9.40
C GLY A 337 -29.77 -0.95 -9.70
N GLN A 338 -28.53 -0.48 -9.85
CA GLN A 338 -27.34 -1.32 -10.04
C GLN A 338 -26.62 -1.67 -8.73
N ALA A 339 -27.03 -1.09 -7.61
CA ALA A 339 -26.43 -1.40 -6.31
C ALA A 339 -26.91 -2.78 -5.82
N ARG A 340 -25.97 -3.66 -5.49
CA ARG A 340 -26.21 -5.00 -4.94
C ARG A 340 -25.55 -5.16 -3.60
N VAL A 341 -26.32 -5.64 -2.62
CA VAL A 341 -25.85 -5.95 -1.27
C VAL A 341 -26.15 -7.43 -1.00
N VAL A 342 -25.09 -8.18 -0.75
CA VAL A 342 -25.15 -9.60 -0.37
C VAL A 342 -25.08 -9.68 1.13
N LEU A 343 -26.04 -10.32 1.78
CA LEU A 343 -26.08 -10.57 3.22
C LEU A 343 -25.77 -12.04 3.46
N ASN A 344 -24.70 -12.32 4.20
CA ASN A 344 -24.15 -13.66 4.37
C ASN A 344 -24.13 -14.06 5.85
N GLU A 345 -24.91 -15.07 6.22
CA GLU A 345 -24.95 -15.66 7.56
C GLU A 345 -24.14 -16.98 7.65
N GLN A 346 -23.45 -17.36 6.55
CA GLN A 346 -22.71 -18.61 6.51
C GLN A 346 -21.42 -18.53 7.34
N TYR A 347 -21.28 -19.43 8.30
CA TYR A 347 -20.09 -19.50 9.20
C TYR A 347 -19.82 -18.19 9.97
N ALA A 348 -20.86 -17.43 10.30
CA ALA A 348 -20.78 -16.11 10.93
C ALA A 348 -21.16 -16.14 12.42
N ARG A 349 -20.89 -17.25 13.10
CA ARG A 349 -21.25 -17.40 14.52
C ARG A 349 -20.56 -16.35 15.38
N ASP A 350 -21.35 -15.68 16.24
CA ASP A 350 -20.91 -14.59 17.12
C ASP A 350 -20.36 -13.35 16.38
N GLU A 351 -20.47 -13.28 15.05
CA GLU A 351 -20.03 -12.11 14.26
C GLU A 351 -21.13 -11.04 14.23
N GLN A 352 -20.73 -9.79 14.53
CA GLN A 352 -21.57 -8.62 14.29
C GLN A 352 -21.53 -8.25 12.80
N PRO A 353 -22.55 -7.52 12.28
CA PRO A 353 -22.54 -7.06 10.91
C PRO A 353 -21.26 -6.28 10.56
N HIS A 354 -20.52 -6.79 9.58
CA HIS A 354 -19.29 -6.17 9.08
C HIS A 354 -19.17 -6.35 7.56
N LEU A 355 -18.40 -5.49 6.92
CA LEU A 355 -18.11 -5.58 5.50
C LEU A 355 -17.08 -6.69 5.26
N ALA A 356 -17.49 -7.77 4.63
CA ALA A 356 -16.66 -8.97 4.42
C ALA A 356 -16.03 -9.03 3.04
N ALA A 357 -16.72 -8.53 1.99
CA ALA A 357 -16.22 -8.64 0.63
C ALA A 357 -16.70 -7.52 -0.29
N LEU A 358 -15.94 -7.30 -1.37
CA LEU A 358 -16.25 -6.43 -2.49
C LEU A 358 -16.16 -7.21 -3.80
N GLY A 359 -17.14 -7.07 -4.67
CA GLY A 359 -17.09 -7.55 -6.05
C GLY A 359 -16.70 -6.43 -7.01
N PHE A 360 -15.73 -6.67 -7.87
CA PHE A 360 -15.27 -5.73 -8.89
C PHE A 360 -15.57 -6.29 -10.29
N ASP A 361 -16.16 -5.48 -11.15
CA ASP A 361 -16.42 -5.82 -12.55
C ASP A 361 -15.13 -5.82 -13.35
N VAL A 362 -14.68 -6.97 -13.81
CA VAL A 362 -13.46 -7.12 -14.61
C VAL A 362 -13.78 -7.62 -16.01
N SER A 363 -13.26 -6.93 -17.02
CA SER A 363 -13.48 -7.31 -18.44
C SER A 363 -12.57 -8.45 -18.89
N ASP A 364 -11.44 -8.68 -18.22
CA ASP A 364 -10.50 -9.79 -18.48
C ASP A 364 -10.23 -10.55 -17.17
N LEU A 365 -11.13 -11.48 -16.83
CA LEU A 365 -11.02 -12.29 -15.63
C LEU A 365 -9.74 -13.13 -15.63
N GLY A 366 -9.38 -13.75 -16.75
CA GLY A 366 -8.18 -14.60 -16.85
C GLY A 366 -6.90 -13.83 -16.59
N GLY A 367 -6.79 -12.64 -17.19
CA GLY A 367 -5.68 -11.73 -16.97
C GLY A 367 -5.62 -11.21 -15.53
N ALA A 368 -6.76 -10.81 -14.94
CA ALA A 368 -6.84 -10.32 -13.57
C ALA A 368 -6.41 -11.39 -12.55
N VAL A 369 -6.87 -12.63 -12.69
CA VAL A 369 -6.47 -13.77 -11.84
C VAL A 369 -4.98 -14.07 -12.00
N ALA A 370 -4.47 -14.11 -13.22
CA ALA A 370 -3.05 -14.35 -13.48
C ALA A 370 -2.17 -13.23 -12.89
N ARG A 371 -2.62 -11.97 -12.98
CA ARG A 371 -1.94 -10.82 -12.37
C ARG A 371 -1.93 -10.91 -10.84
N ALA A 372 -3.07 -11.17 -10.22
CA ALA A 372 -3.19 -11.34 -8.77
C ALA A 372 -2.27 -12.46 -8.25
N LYS A 373 -2.23 -13.60 -8.95
CA LYS A 373 -1.33 -14.73 -8.62
C LYS A 373 0.15 -14.34 -8.75
N ALA A 374 0.54 -13.63 -9.80
CA ALA A 374 1.92 -13.18 -10.00
C ALA A 374 2.37 -12.21 -8.90
N LEU A 375 1.45 -11.41 -8.35
CA LEU A 375 1.65 -10.50 -7.23
C LEU A 375 1.47 -11.16 -5.86
N GLN A 376 1.31 -12.48 -5.80
CA GLN A 376 1.14 -13.24 -4.57
C GLN A 376 -0.05 -12.77 -3.71
N ALA A 377 -1.13 -12.28 -4.34
CA ALA A 377 -2.37 -12.03 -3.63
C ALA A 377 -2.93 -13.38 -3.15
N ALA A 378 -3.26 -13.47 -1.86
CA ALA A 378 -3.71 -14.72 -1.26
C ALA A 378 -5.08 -15.14 -1.84
N PRO A 379 -5.22 -16.31 -2.48
CA PRO A 379 -6.51 -16.74 -3.04
C PRO A 379 -7.50 -17.05 -1.91
N VAL A 380 -8.77 -16.73 -2.15
CA VAL A 380 -9.88 -17.09 -1.28
C VAL A 380 -10.64 -18.24 -1.90
N TYR A 381 -10.81 -19.32 -1.14
CA TYR A 381 -11.55 -20.48 -1.60
C TYR A 381 -12.90 -20.56 -0.86
N ARG A 382 -13.98 -20.28 -1.59
CA ARG A 382 -15.34 -20.49 -1.12
C ARG A 382 -15.91 -21.79 -1.71
N ARG A 383 -16.67 -22.52 -0.93
CA ARG A 383 -17.31 -23.76 -1.39
C ARG A 383 -18.35 -23.42 -2.46
N THR A 384 -18.19 -24.02 -3.65
CA THR A 384 -19.10 -23.91 -4.77
C THR A 384 -19.75 -25.28 -5.00
N TYR A 385 -21.07 -25.32 -5.16
CA TYR A 385 -21.82 -26.54 -5.45
C TYR A 385 -22.10 -26.66 -6.96
N ALA A 386 -22.52 -27.84 -7.42
CA ALA A 386 -22.83 -28.09 -8.82
C ALA A 386 -23.93 -27.13 -9.32
N GLY A 387 -23.67 -26.41 -10.41
CA GLY A 387 -24.59 -25.44 -10.98
C GLY A 387 -24.52 -24.03 -10.37
N GLU A 388 -23.55 -23.76 -9.51
CA GLU A 388 -23.22 -22.42 -9.03
C GLU A 388 -22.07 -21.81 -9.85
N VAL A 389 -22.06 -20.52 -9.98
CA VAL A 389 -20.97 -19.75 -10.62
C VAL A 389 -19.78 -19.70 -9.65
N ALA A 390 -18.63 -20.17 -10.11
CA ALA A 390 -17.39 -20.02 -9.36
C ALA A 390 -16.84 -18.61 -9.56
N LEU A 391 -16.92 -17.78 -8.53
CA LEU A 391 -16.30 -16.46 -8.51
C LEU A 391 -14.88 -16.56 -7.95
N GLU A 392 -13.92 -16.04 -8.71
CA GLU A 392 -12.53 -15.94 -8.29
C GLU A 392 -12.37 -14.82 -7.27
N ALA A 393 -11.64 -15.07 -6.19
CA ALA A 393 -11.42 -14.06 -5.17
C ALA A 393 -10.02 -14.12 -4.56
N VAL A 394 -9.54 -12.97 -4.13
CA VAL A 394 -8.28 -12.81 -3.39
C VAL A 394 -8.53 -12.02 -2.11
N ARG A 395 -7.65 -12.17 -1.13
CA ARG A 395 -7.74 -11.47 0.15
C ARG A 395 -6.88 -10.21 0.13
N ALA A 396 -7.49 -9.08 0.47
CA ALA A 396 -6.79 -7.84 0.74
C ALA A 396 -6.08 -7.88 2.11
N PRO A 397 -5.10 -7.00 2.37
CA PRO A 397 -4.32 -7.00 3.61
C PRO A 397 -5.16 -6.91 4.89
N ASP A 398 -6.25 -6.13 4.87
CA ASP A 398 -7.20 -5.98 5.99
C ASP A 398 -8.14 -7.18 6.20
N GLY A 399 -8.00 -8.23 5.37
CA GLY A 399 -8.85 -9.41 5.40
C GLY A 399 -10.08 -9.35 4.51
N THR A 400 -10.43 -8.20 3.94
CA THR A 400 -11.55 -8.05 2.98
C THR A 400 -11.33 -8.98 1.78
N GLU A 401 -12.37 -9.72 1.39
CA GLU A 401 -12.32 -10.58 0.22
C GLU A 401 -12.69 -9.80 -1.04
N ILE A 402 -11.81 -9.82 -2.03
CA ILE A 402 -11.95 -9.10 -3.29
C ILE A 402 -12.33 -10.09 -4.38
N PHE A 403 -13.58 -10.06 -4.82
CA PHE A 403 -14.09 -10.87 -5.90
C PHE A 403 -13.84 -10.21 -7.23
N LEU A 404 -13.33 -10.99 -8.19
CA LEU A 404 -13.14 -10.61 -9.57
C LEU A 404 -14.34 -11.14 -10.36
N CYS A 405 -15.31 -10.27 -10.66
CA CYS A 405 -16.56 -10.63 -11.30
C CYS A 405 -16.47 -10.36 -12.80
N PRO A 406 -16.80 -11.33 -13.67
CA PRO A 406 -16.89 -11.06 -15.10
C PRO A 406 -17.93 -9.98 -15.39
N SER A 407 -17.56 -8.94 -16.14
CA SER A 407 -18.49 -7.88 -16.53
C SER A 407 -19.65 -8.47 -17.35
N PRO A 408 -20.91 -8.25 -16.94
CA PRO A 408 -22.06 -8.89 -17.58
C PRO A 408 -22.40 -8.35 -18.98
N GLY A 409 -21.73 -7.30 -19.44
CA GLY A 409 -22.09 -6.54 -20.64
C GLY A 409 -23.21 -5.52 -20.38
N ASP A 410 -23.40 -4.60 -21.34
CA ASP A 410 -24.31 -3.47 -21.17
C ASP A 410 -25.76 -3.93 -20.92
N GLY A 411 -26.31 -3.53 -19.77
CA GLY A 411 -27.71 -3.76 -19.41
C GLY A 411 -28.08 -5.19 -19.01
N LEU A 412 -27.10 -6.08 -18.89
CA LEU A 412 -27.31 -7.44 -18.40
C LEU A 412 -27.07 -7.53 -16.88
N GLU A 413 -27.77 -8.45 -16.23
CA GLU A 413 -27.50 -8.80 -14.83
C GLU A 413 -26.32 -9.79 -14.78
N PRO A 414 -25.47 -9.73 -13.72
CA PRO A 414 -24.43 -10.73 -13.49
C PRO A 414 -25.00 -12.15 -13.38
N GLU A 415 -24.33 -13.12 -13.98
CA GLU A 415 -24.80 -14.52 -14.04
C GLU A 415 -25.05 -15.12 -12.65
N TRP A 416 -24.21 -14.79 -11.67
CA TRP A 416 -24.32 -15.28 -10.30
C TRP A 416 -25.62 -14.86 -9.59
N THR A 417 -26.28 -13.77 -10.03
CA THR A 417 -27.57 -13.32 -9.45
C THR A 417 -28.71 -14.31 -9.70
N ALA A 418 -28.61 -15.13 -10.75
CA ALA A 418 -29.59 -16.20 -11.06
C ALA A 418 -29.61 -17.35 -10.01
N GLU A 419 -28.65 -17.38 -9.10
CA GLU A 419 -28.60 -18.35 -8.00
C GLU A 419 -29.55 -18.04 -6.84
N PHE A 420 -30.14 -16.83 -6.86
CA PHE A 420 -31.07 -16.38 -5.83
C PHE A 420 -32.52 -16.67 -6.29
N GLU A 421 -33.21 -17.49 -5.51
CA GLU A 421 -34.61 -17.78 -5.74
C GLU A 421 -35.45 -16.52 -5.45
N HIS A 422 -36.33 -16.18 -6.36
CA HIS A 422 -37.13 -14.97 -6.26
C HIS A 422 -38.05 -15.08 -5.03
N GLY A 423 -37.80 -14.24 -4.02
CA GLY A 423 -38.79 -13.89 -3.02
C GLY A 423 -39.97 -13.15 -3.69
N GLU A 424 -41.11 -13.06 -3.03
CA GLU A 424 -42.18 -12.19 -3.48
C GLU A 424 -41.60 -10.76 -3.60
N SER A 425 -41.40 -10.31 -4.84
CA SER A 425 -40.96 -8.96 -5.12
C SER A 425 -41.99 -8.00 -4.56
N LEU A 426 -41.69 -7.35 -3.45
CA LEU A 426 -42.39 -6.12 -3.11
C LEU A 426 -42.06 -5.11 -4.22
N PRO A 427 -43.05 -4.66 -5.00
CA PRO A 427 -42.79 -3.83 -6.14
C PRO A 427 -42.23 -2.47 -5.71
N GLY A 428 -40.98 -2.20 -6.03
CA GLY A 428 -40.57 -0.83 -6.29
C GLY A 428 -41.33 -0.42 -7.55
N GLY A 429 -42.49 0.21 -7.39
CA GLY A 429 -43.28 0.67 -8.52
C GLY A 429 -42.48 1.61 -9.41
N PRO A 430 -42.83 1.72 -10.73
CA PRO A 430 -42.16 2.68 -11.61
C PRO A 430 -42.27 4.08 -11.00
N GLY A 431 -41.13 4.69 -10.65
CA GLY A 431 -41.02 5.98 -9.95
C GLY A 431 -40.60 5.90 -8.48
N ALA A 432 -40.37 4.72 -7.91
CA ALA A 432 -39.82 4.59 -6.55
C ALA A 432 -38.49 5.34 -6.42
N VAL A 433 -38.37 6.16 -5.37
CA VAL A 433 -37.12 6.85 -5.08
C VAL A 433 -36.22 5.89 -4.32
N GLN A 434 -35.15 5.48 -4.96
CA GLN A 434 -34.20 4.48 -4.45
C GLN A 434 -32.76 4.83 -4.86
N PRO A 435 -31.73 4.25 -4.22
CA PRO A 435 -30.34 4.33 -4.69
C PRO A 435 -30.18 3.79 -6.10
N ALA A 436 -29.15 4.28 -6.83
CA ALA A 436 -28.89 3.90 -8.22
C ALA A 436 -27.75 2.88 -8.35
N ARG A 437 -26.62 3.14 -7.69
CA ARG A 437 -25.41 2.31 -7.74
C ARG A 437 -24.55 2.48 -6.50
N ILE A 438 -23.55 1.64 -6.31
CA ILE A 438 -22.49 1.86 -5.32
C ILE A 438 -21.60 3.01 -5.81
N ASP A 439 -21.45 4.06 -5.02
CA ASP A 439 -20.59 5.23 -5.32
C ASP A 439 -19.17 5.02 -4.84
N HIS A 440 -19.02 4.63 -3.57
CA HIS A 440 -17.73 4.30 -2.98
C HIS A 440 -17.88 3.36 -1.78
N VAL A 441 -16.78 2.72 -1.40
CA VAL A 441 -16.73 1.87 -0.22
C VAL A 441 -15.55 2.27 0.64
N ASN A 442 -15.82 2.72 1.86
CA ASN A 442 -14.82 3.16 2.80
C ASN A 442 -14.35 1.98 3.66
N LEU A 443 -13.07 1.65 3.55
CA LEU A 443 -12.42 0.59 4.30
C LEU A 443 -11.54 1.17 5.41
N VAL A 444 -11.53 0.50 6.54
CA VAL A 444 -10.64 0.84 7.66
C VAL A 444 -9.48 -0.13 7.69
N GLN A 445 -8.29 0.41 7.64
CA GLN A 445 -7.05 -0.34 7.67
C GLN A 445 -6.43 -0.27 9.06
N ARG A 446 -5.84 -1.35 9.53
CA ARG A 446 -4.94 -1.30 10.65
C ARG A 446 -3.71 -0.47 10.28
N TRP A 447 -3.11 0.16 11.28
CA TRP A 447 -1.90 0.96 11.07
C TRP A 447 -0.80 0.20 10.33
N GLN A 448 -0.66 -1.10 10.61
CA GLN A 448 0.36 -1.96 10.03
C GLN A 448 0.08 -2.39 8.58
N GLU A 449 -1.16 -2.30 8.12
CA GLU A 449 -1.62 -2.84 6.83
C GLU A 449 -1.85 -1.77 5.77
N PHE A 450 -1.80 -0.50 6.15
CA PHE A 450 -2.21 0.60 5.28
C PHE A 450 -1.34 0.73 4.02
N ASP A 451 -0.01 0.76 4.18
CA ASP A 451 0.89 0.93 3.04
C ASP A 451 0.82 -0.31 2.11
N GLU A 452 0.70 -1.51 2.69
CA GLU A 452 0.46 -2.74 1.92
C GLU A 452 -0.88 -2.70 1.16
N ALA A 453 -1.94 -2.16 1.76
CA ALA A 453 -3.25 -2.02 1.11
C ALA A 453 -3.16 -1.07 -0.09
N VAL A 454 -2.47 0.07 0.04
CA VAL A 454 -2.23 0.99 -1.09
C VAL A 454 -1.55 0.26 -2.25
N LEU A 455 -0.46 -0.47 -1.98
CA LEU A 455 0.23 -1.24 -3.01
C LEU A 455 -0.66 -2.36 -3.58
N PHE A 456 -1.45 -3.03 -2.75
CA PHE A 456 -2.36 -4.09 -3.18
C PHE A 456 -3.38 -3.56 -4.20
N TYR A 457 -4.13 -2.51 -3.85
CA TYR A 457 -5.14 -1.93 -4.73
C TYR A 457 -4.52 -1.35 -6.02
N THR A 458 -3.33 -0.75 -5.93
CA THR A 458 -2.60 -0.25 -7.10
C THR A 458 -2.10 -1.39 -7.99
N SER A 459 -1.45 -2.39 -7.42
CA SER A 459 -0.77 -3.42 -8.21
C SER A 459 -1.70 -4.51 -8.72
N VAL A 460 -2.68 -4.96 -7.91
CA VAL A 460 -3.59 -6.06 -8.26
C VAL A 460 -4.75 -5.58 -9.11
N LEU A 461 -5.39 -4.45 -8.72
CA LEU A 461 -6.58 -3.93 -9.39
C LEU A 461 -6.31 -2.78 -10.36
N GLY A 462 -5.09 -2.23 -10.39
CA GLY A 462 -4.74 -1.12 -11.27
C GLY A 462 -5.45 0.18 -10.89
N LEU A 463 -5.70 0.40 -9.60
CA LEU A 463 -6.27 1.66 -9.11
C LEU A 463 -5.18 2.69 -8.81
N ASP A 464 -5.46 3.94 -9.10
CA ASP A 464 -4.57 5.05 -8.78
C ASP A 464 -4.77 5.50 -7.32
N ALA A 465 -3.67 5.76 -6.61
CA ALA A 465 -3.70 6.32 -5.28
C ALA A 465 -3.80 7.85 -5.34
N SER A 466 -4.81 8.45 -4.67
CA SER A 466 -4.86 9.91 -4.49
C SER A 466 -3.79 10.39 -3.50
N VAL A 467 -3.61 11.69 -3.39
CA VAL A 467 -2.83 12.27 -2.29
C VAL A 467 -3.53 11.95 -0.96
N ALA A 468 -2.76 11.44 -0.01
CA ALA A 468 -3.28 11.17 1.33
C ALA A 468 -3.66 12.47 2.04
N VAL A 469 -4.78 12.46 2.76
CA VAL A 469 -5.25 13.58 3.59
C VAL A 469 -5.37 13.15 5.05
N GLU A 470 -5.17 14.09 5.96
CA GLU A 470 -5.40 13.87 7.38
C GLU A 470 -6.68 14.56 7.82
N VAL A 471 -7.56 13.80 8.45
CA VAL A 471 -8.87 14.28 8.93
C VAL A 471 -8.84 14.28 10.46
N ALA A 472 -9.13 15.44 11.05
CA ALA A 472 -9.23 15.57 12.50
C ALA A 472 -10.51 14.86 13.01
N GLY A 473 -10.32 13.86 13.87
CA GLY A 473 -11.40 13.16 14.56
C GLY A 473 -11.36 13.42 16.07
N PRO A 474 -12.41 13.04 16.81
CA PRO A 474 -12.47 13.25 18.26
C PRO A 474 -11.47 12.39 19.06
N THR A 475 -10.81 11.44 18.43
CA THR A 475 -9.83 10.53 19.04
C THR A 475 -8.42 10.68 18.45
N GLY A 476 -8.23 11.60 17.51
CA GLY A 476 -6.95 11.83 16.84
C GLY A 476 -7.11 12.06 15.34
N LEU A 477 -5.99 12.15 14.63
CA LEU A 477 -5.99 12.28 13.18
C LEU A 477 -6.27 10.91 12.52
N VAL A 478 -7.13 10.92 11.54
CA VAL A 478 -7.40 9.78 10.64
C VAL A 478 -6.72 10.07 9.31
N ARG A 479 -5.73 9.30 8.92
CA ARG A 479 -5.14 9.37 7.59
C ARG A 479 -6.08 8.66 6.61
N SER A 480 -6.39 9.32 5.51
CA SER A 480 -7.28 8.81 4.46
C SER A 480 -6.60 8.93 3.09
N GLN A 481 -6.66 7.87 2.28
CA GLN A 481 -6.17 7.86 0.91
C GLN A 481 -7.15 7.11 0.02
N VAL A 482 -7.57 7.72 -1.08
CA VAL A 482 -8.56 7.12 -1.98
C VAL A 482 -7.84 6.34 -3.08
N MET A 483 -8.18 5.07 -3.20
CA MET A 483 -7.84 4.24 -4.35
C MET A 483 -8.95 4.37 -5.38
N ARG A 484 -8.64 4.75 -6.62
CA ARG A 484 -9.66 5.11 -7.61
C ARG A 484 -9.27 4.74 -9.04
N THR A 485 -10.25 4.57 -9.90
CA THR A 485 -10.05 4.58 -11.36
C THR A 485 -9.87 6.00 -11.88
N ALA A 486 -9.19 6.14 -13.02
CA ALA A 486 -8.94 7.45 -13.63
C ALA A 486 -10.24 8.21 -13.99
N ASP A 487 -11.30 7.49 -14.36
CA ASP A 487 -12.62 8.03 -14.67
C ASP A 487 -13.51 8.26 -13.42
N GLY A 488 -13.03 7.82 -12.26
CA GLY A 488 -13.76 7.91 -11.00
C GLY A 488 -14.98 7.00 -10.90
N SER A 489 -15.08 5.96 -11.71
CA SER A 489 -16.14 4.94 -11.60
C SER A 489 -16.04 4.13 -10.31
N ILE A 490 -14.83 3.95 -9.81
CA ILE A 490 -14.53 3.28 -8.54
C ILE A 490 -13.81 4.26 -7.61
N ARG A 491 -14.20 4.27 -6.33
CA ARG A 491 -13.52 4.94 -5.24
C ARG A 491 -13.55 4.05 -4.00
N VAL A 492 -12.37 3.76 -3.47
CA VAL A 492 -12.19 2.99 -2.22
C VAL A 492 -11.30 3.83 -1.29
N PRO A 493 -11.89 4.70 -0.44
CA PRO A 493 -11.15 5.38 0.60
C PRO A 493 -10.61 4.38 1.62
N LEU A 494 -9.30 4.36 1.81
CA LEU A 494 -8.59 3.61 2.84
C LEU A 494 -8.31 4.56 4.01
N ASN A 495 -8.84 4.25 5.19
CA ASN A 495 -8.67 5.05 6.39
C ASN A 495 -7.85 4.30 7.43
N VAL A 496 -6.84 4.96 7.99
CA VAL A 496 -6.09 4.42 9.11
C VAL A 496 -6.69 4.90 10.41
N ALA A 497 -7.12 3.96 11.25
CA ALA A 497 -7.55 4.27 12.60
C ALA A 497 -6.35 4.57 13.52
N PRO A 498 -6.45 5.56 14.44
CA PRO A 498 -5.45 5.74 15.47
C PRO A 498 -5.29 4.46 16.32
N PRO A 499 -4.05 4.06 16.68
CA PRO A 499 -3.77 2.79 17.36
C PRO A 499 -4.34 2.69 18.80
N VAL A 500 -4.92 3.76 19.33
CA VAL A 500 -5.46 3.84 20.71
C VAL A 500 -6.90 3.35 20.81
N LEU A 501 -7.55 3.00 19.70
CA LEU A 501 -8.92 2.48 19.74
C LEU A 501 -8.88 0.98 20.01
N GLU A 502 -9.40 0.62 21.18
CA GLU A 502 -9.68 -0.78 21.54
C GLU A 502 -10.52 -1.49 20.47
N SER A 503 -10.44 -2.77 20.45
CA SER A 503 -11.00 -3.85 19.64
C SER A 503 -12.29 -3.67 18.81
N SER A 504 -13.03 -2.59 18.93
CA SER A 504 -14.10 -2.20 18.01
C SER A 504 -13.57 -1.12 17.07
N GLY A 505 -13.08 -1.51 15.90
CA GLY A 505 -12.55 -0.61 14.87
C GLY A 505 -13.49 0.55 14.51
N LEU A 506 -12.99 1.55 13.75
CA LEU A 506 -13.87 2.53 13.13
C LEU A 506 -14.83 1.77 12.19
N PRO A 507 -16.14 2.08 12.23
CA PRO A 507 -17.07 1.43 11.33
C PRO A 507 -16.76 1.77 9.87
N GLN A 508 -16.94 0.77 9.01
CA GLN A 508 -16.80 0.90 7.57
C GLN A 508 -18.13 1.33 6.94
N HIS A 509 -18.10 1.91 5.75
CA HIS A 509 -19.37 2.27 5.11
C HIS A 509 -19.38 2.00 3.61
N VAL A 510 -20.60 1.81 3.13
CA VAL A 510 -20.94 1.73 1.71
C VAL A 510 -21.77 2.95 1.35
N ALA A 511 -21.32 3.69 0.35
CA ALA A 511 -22.04 4.85 -0.16
C ALA A 511 -22.81 4.48 -1.43
N PHE A 512 -24.06 4.89 -1.50
CA PHE A 512 -24.94 4.68 -2.64
C PHE A 512 -25.28 6.01 -3.31
N SER A 513 -25.16 6.08 -4.63
CA SER A 513 -25.53 7.29 -5.38
C SER A 513 -27.02 7.40 -5.63
N THR A 514 -27.50 8.64 -5.75
CA THR A 514 -28.84 8.97 -6.21
C THR A 514 -28.83 10.32 -6.90
N ASP A 515 -29.78 10.54 -7.85
CA ASP A 515 -30.00 11.84 -8.47
C ASP A 515 -31.04 12.69 -7.71
N ARG A 516 -31.69 12.10 -6.69
CA ARG A 516 -32.84 12.68 -5.98
C ARG A 516 -32.70 12.55 -4.46
N ILE A 517 -31.59 13.06 -3.91
CA ILE A 517 -31.25 12.85 -2.48
C ILE A 517 -32.30 13.43 -1.52
N VAL A 518 -32.89 14.58 -1.83
CA VAL A 518 -33.90 15.20 -1.00
C VAL A 518 -35.16 14.33 -0.91
N ASP A 519 -35.62 13.82 -2.05
CA ASP A 519 -36.79 12.94 -2.11
C ASP A 519 -36.49 11.60 -1.43
N LEU A 520 -35.30 11.06 -1.64
CA LEU A 520 -34.90 9.80 -1.02
C LEU A 520 -34.78 9.93 0.50
N ALA A 521 -34.23 11.05 1.01
CA ALA A 521 -34.14 11.31 2.44
C ALA A 521 -35.52 11.40 3.10
N ARG A 522 -36.47 12.08 2.46
CA ARG A 522 -37.86 12.13 2.94
C ARG A 522 -38.50 10.75 2.97
N ALA A 523 -38.42 10.03 1.84
CA ALA A 523 -39.01 8.69 1.73
C ALA A 523 -38.35 7.67 2.70
N ALA A 524 -37.07 7.77 2.95
CA ALA A 524 -36.37 6.93 3.92
C ALA A 524 -36.84 7.22 5.37
N ARG A 525 -37.00 8.49 5.73
CA ARG A 525 -37.56 8.88 7.03
C ARG A 525 -39.02 8.41 7.20
N ASP A 526 -39.84 8.55 6.16
CA ASP A 526 -41.23 8.07 6.18
C ASP A 526 -41.27 6.54 6.38
N ARG A 527 -40.27 5.81 5.95
CA ARG A 527 -40.09 4.38 6.20
C ARG A 527 -39.45 4.06 7.57
N GLY A 528 -39.13 5.09 8.37
CA GLY A 528 -38.59 4.92 9.72
C GLY A 528 -37.05 4.88 9.82
N LEU A 529 -36.31 5.24 8.76
CA LEU A 529 -34.84 5.25 8.80
C LEU A 529 -34.33 6.35 9.74
N GLU A 530 -33.50 5.95 10.68
CA GLU A 530 -32.76 6.86 11.55
C GLU A 530 -31.46 7.32 10.87
N PHE A 531 -31.31 8.65 10.74
CA PHE A 531 -30.09 9.25 10.23
C PHE A 531 -29.11 9.53 11.36
N LEU A 532 -27.82 9.50 11.05
CA LEU A 532 -26.80 10.01 11.95
C LEU A 532 -27.07 11.51 12.23
N SER A 533 -27.22 11.87 13.51
CA SER A 533 -27.57 13.24 13.92
C SER A 533 -26.43 14.21 13.61
N VAL A 534 -26.68 15.20 12.77
CA VAL A 534 -25.77 16.31 12.47
C VAL A 534 -26.01 17.44 13.45
N PRO A 535 -24.96 17.98 14.14
CA PRO A 535 -25.14 19.10 15.08
C PRO A 535 -25.59 20.40 14.39
N ASP A 536 -26.40 21.21 15.07
CA ASP A 536 -26.90 22.51 14.55
C ASP A 536 -25.75 23.44 14.14
N ASN A 537 -24.66 23.47 14.92
CA ASN A 537 -23.46 24.25 14.61
C ASN A 537 -22.88 23.98 13.22
N TYR A 538 -23.11 22.77 12.66
CA TYR A 538 -22.68 22.47 11.30
C TYR A 538 -23.36 23.37 10.26
N TYR A 539 -24.66 23.62 10.43
CA TYR A 539 -25.43 24.42 9.49
C TYR A 539 -25.12 25.91 9.64
N ASP A 540 -24.77 26.37 10.86
CA ASP A 540 -24.25 27.71 11.10
C ASP A 540 -22.90 27.93 10.41
N ASP A 541 -21.99 26.97 10.52
CA ASP A 541 -20.67 26.97 9.83
C ASP A 541 -20.83 26.87 8.31
N LEU A 542 -21.82 26.10 7.84
CA LEU A 542 -22.07 25.93 6.41
C LEU A 542 -22.36 27.25 5.70
N VAL A 543 -23.10 28.15 6.36
CA VAL A 543 -23.37 29.53 5.85
C VAL A 543 -22.08 30.34 5.74
N ALA A 544 -21.16 30.17 6.69
CA ALA A 544 -19.88 30.88 6.66
C ALA A 544 -18.90 30.31 5.58
N ARG A 545 -18.99 29.00 5.30
CA ARG A 545 -18.15 28.34 4.31
C ARG A 545 -18.61 28.54 2.88
N PHE A 546 -19.92 28.56 2.67
CA PHE A 546 -20.51 28.56 1.33
C PHE A 546 -21.62 29.62 1.24
N ASP A 547 -21.64 30.34 0.13
CA ASP A 547 -22.71 31.29 -0.18
C ASP A 547 -23.96 30.52 -0.68
N LEU A 548 -24.71 29.91 0.24
CA LEU A 548 -25.92 29.16 -0.04
C LEU A 548 -27.16 30.02 0.26
N ALA A 549 -28.22 29.84 -0.53
CA ALA A 549 -29.50 30.46 -0.25
C ALA A 549 -30.04 29.95 1.11
N PRO A 550 -30.65 30.84 1.94
CA PRO A 550 -31.18 30.47 3.24
C PRO A 550 -32.16 29.29 3.20
N GLU A 551 -32.96 29.19 2.15
CA GLU A 551 -33.92 28.11 1.93
C GLU A 551 -33.23 26.77 1.72
N THR A 552 -32.07 26.77 1.03
CA THR A 552 -31.24 25.57 0.82
C THR A 552 -30.69 25.10 2.16
N VAL A 553 -30.10 26.00 2.96
CA VAL A 553 -29.57 25.66 4.28
C VAL A 553 -30.68 25.12 5.19
N ALA A 554 -31.87 25.76 5.21
CA ALA A 554 -33.01 25.30 5.98
C ALA A 554 -33.45 23.88 5.56
N GLN A 555 -33.47 23.58 4.25
CA GLN A 555 -33.80 22.24 3.73
C GLN A 555 -32.77 21.20 4.11
N LEU A 556 -31.47 21.54 4.01
CA LEU A 556 -30.38 20.63 4.42
C LEU A 556 -30.49 20.33 5.93
N HIS A 557 -30.72 21.33 6.74
CA HIS A 557 -30.90 21.20 8.19
C HIS A 557 -32.13 20.35 8.54
N GLU A 558 -33.30 20.66 7.97
CA GLU A 558 -34.54 19.91 8.19
C GLU A 558 -34.36 18.42 7.93
N LEU A 559 -33.61 18.08 6.87
CA LEU A 559 -33.40 16.70 6.44
C LEU A 559 -32.12 16.06 7.00
N GLY A 560 -31.30 16.78 7.77
CA GLY A 560 -30.05 16.28 8.32
C GLY A 560 -29.02 15.95 7.22
N LEU A 561 -29.03 16.69 6.11
CA LEU A 561 -28.13 16.49 4.99
C LEU A 561 -26.85 17.29 5.19
N LEU A 562 -25.73 16.70 4.79
CA LEU A 562 -24.44 17.36 4.72
C LEU A 562 -24.18 17.85 3.30
N TYR A 563 -23.37 18.91 3.19
CA TYR A 563 -23.03 19.55 1.92
C TYR A 563 -21.53 19.80 1.82
N ASP A 564 -20.99 19.63 0.63
CA ASP A 564 -19.65 20.06 0.27
C ASP A 564 -19.61 20.58 -1.17
N ARG A 565 -18.59 21.38 -1.51
CA ARG A 565 -18.46 21.98 -2.84
C ARG A 565 -16.99 22.12 -3.23
N GLU A 566 -16.69 21.73 -4.44
CA GLU A 566 -15.43 21.94 -5.12
C GLU A 566 -15.62 22.82 -6.36
N PRO A 567 -14.54 23.36 -6.96
CA PRO A 567 -14.67 24.10 -8.22
C PRO A 567 -15.37 23.25 -9.30
N GLY A 568 -16.58 23.61 -9.66
CA GLY A 568 -17.38 22.97 -10.70
C GLY A 568 -18.36 21.91 -10.23
N GLY A 569 -18.46 21.59 -8.94
CA GLY A 569 -19.39 20.57 -8.46
C GLY A 569 -19.81 20.70 -7.00
N GLU A 570 -20.93 20.05 -6.68
CA GLU A 570 -21.51 19.98 -5.34
C GLU A 570 -21.72 18.53 -4.92
N PHE A 571 -21.68 18.29 -3.61
CA PHE A 571 -21.87 17.00 -3.00
C PHE A 571 -22.84 17.11 -1.82
N VAL A 572 -23.97 16.40 -1.90
CA VAL A 572 -24.97 16.35 -0.84
C VAL A 572 -25.08 14.91 -0.37
N HIS A 573 -25.08 14.69 0.93
CA HIS A 573 -25.10 13.33 1.46
C HIS A 573 -25.71 13.25 2.87
N PHE A 574 -26.04 12.03 3.28
CA PHE A 574 -26.41 11.71 4.67
C PHE A 574 -25.91 10.30 5.03
N TYR A 575 -25.83 10.05 6.33
CA TYR A 575 -25.44 8.77 6.89
C TYR A 575 -26.57 8.12 7.69
N THR A 576 -26.64 6.80 7.66
CA THR A 576 -27.51 6.01 8.55
C THR A 576 -26.88 5.86 9.94
N ALA A 577 -27.65 5.40 10.90
CA ALA A 577 -27.10 4.82 12.13
C ALA A 577 -26.18 3.64 11.80
N THR A 578 -25.24 3.37 12.70
CA THR A 578 -24.30 2.24 12.56
C THR A 578 -24.96 0.94 13.04
N VAL A 579 -24.86 -0.12 12.24
CA VAL A 579 -25.34 -1.47 12.56
C VAL A 579 -24.12 -2.40 12.67
N GLY A 580 -23.77 -2.82 13.86
CA GLY A 580 -22.52 -3.54 14.10
C GLY A 580 -21.30 -2.67 13.77
N GLU A 581 -20.52 -3.08 12.78
CA GLU A 581 -19.33 -2.37 12.29
C GLU A 581 -19.55 -1.70 10.91
N VAL A 582 -20.81 -1.64 10.43
CA VAL A 582 -21.14 -1.09 9.12
C VAL A 582 -22.22 0.00 9.23
N PHE A 583 -22.17 0.99 8.35
CA PHE A 583 -23.24 1.97 8.13
C PHE A 583 -23.32 2.32 6.65
N PHE A 584 -24.40 2.97 6.25
CA PHE A 584 -24.60 3.37 4.87
C PHE A 584 -24.54 4.89 4.72
N GLU A 585 -24.11 5.30 3.56
CA GLU A 585 -24.14 6.67 3.10
C GLU A 585 -25.00 6.75 1.84
N VAL A 586 -25.77 7.82 1.68
CA VAL A 586 -26.43 8.14 0.42
C VAL A 586 -25.86 9.45 -0.09
N VAL A 587 -25.49 9.50 -1.37
CA VAL A 587 -24.80 10.64 -1.95
C VAL A 587 -25.45 11.11 -3.25
N GLN A 588 -25.45 12.42 -3.45
CA GLN A 588 -25.73 13.03 -4.74
C GLN A 588 -24.55 13.90 -5.15
N ARG A 589 -23.98 13.58 -6.31
CA ARG A 589 -22.98 14.40 -6.99
C ARG A 589 -23.65 15.27 -8.03
N ARG A 590 -23.35 16.56 -8.03
CA ARG A 590 -23.82 17.52 -9.03
C ARG A 590 -22.64 18.18 -9.70
N GLY A 591 -22.76 18.42 -11.01
CA GLY A 591 -21.65 18.96 -11.79
C GLY A 591 -20.43 18.03 -11.80
N GLY A 592 -19.23 18.60 -11.73
CA GLY A 592 -17.96 17.87 -11.76
C GLY A 592 -17.36 17.56 -10.39
N TYR A 593 -18.14 17.42 -9.32
CA TYR A 593 -17.61 17.07 -8.00
C TYR A 593 -16.96 15.70 -8.02
N ASP A 594 -15.66 15.65 -7.68
CA ASP A 594 -14.85 14.43 -7.76
C ASP A 594 -14.37 13.92 -6.39
N GLY A 595 -14.54 14.71 -5.33
CA GLY A 595 -14.24 14.33 -3.95
C GLY A 595 -15.14 13.23 -3.39
N TYR A 596 -15.01 12.96 -2.11
CA TYR A 596 -15.82 11.98 -1.36
C TYR A 596 -16.34 12.55 -0.02
N GLY A 597 -16.52 13.86 0.07
CA GLY A 597 -17.05 14.52 1.26
C GLY A 597 -16.10 14.51 2.47
N ALA A 598 -14.78 14.43 2.24
CA ALA A 598 -13.78 14.38 3.32
C ALA A 598 -13.89 15.56 4.30
N ALA A 599 -14.29 16.74 3.83
CA ALA A 599 -14.51 17.93 4.65
C ALA A 599 -15.57 17.73 5.75
N ASN A 600 -16.51 16.80 5.57
CA ASN A 600 -17.57 16.45 6.51
C ASN A 600 -17.21 15.25 7.43
N ALA A 601 -16.08 14.58 7.19
CA ALA A 601 -15.68 13.43 8.01
C ALA A 601 -15.48 13.75 9.51
N PRO A 602 -14.96 14.94 9.93
CA PRO A 602 -14.90 15.31 11.34
C PRO A 602 -16.28 15.30 12.01
N ILE A 603 -17.31 15.82 11.31
CA ILE A 603 -18.69 15.88 11.82
C ILE A 603 -19.24 14.47 12.00
N ARG A 604 -19.07 13.61 10.99
CA ARG A 604 -19.47 12.20 11.05
C ARG A 604 -18.80 11.47 12.23
N LEU A 605 -17.49 11.58 12.38
CA LEU A 605 -16.72 10.92 13.45
C LEU A 605 -17.20 11.37 14.84
N ALA A 606 -17.46 12.68 15.02
CA ALA A 606 -17.97 13.22 16.27
C ALA A 606 -19.40 12.72 16.56
N ALA A 607 -20.27 12.72 15.56
CA ALA A 607 -21.65 12.24 15.70
C ALA A 607 -21.72 10.74 16.01
N GLN A 608 -20.90 9.91 15.35
CA GLN A 608 -20.80 8.47 15.63
C GLN A 608 -20.32 8.20 17.06
N ARG A 609 -19.33 8.96 17.54
CA ARG A 609 -18.86 8.85 18.94
C ARG A 609 -19.96 9.22 19.93
N ALA A 610 -20.69 10.31 19.68
CA ALA A 610 -21.80 10.72 20.53
C ALA A 610 -22.95 9.69 20.55
N SER A 611 -23.27 9.09 19.41
CA SER A 611 -24.27 8.02 19.31
C SER A 611 -23.86 6.78 20.12
N ARG A 612 -22.62 6.33 19.99
CA ARG A 612 -22.09 5.20 20.79
C ARG A 612 -22.14 5.50 22.30
N ALA A 613 -21.74 6.69 22.72
CA ALA A 613 -21.78 7.06 24.14
C ALA A 613 -23.19 7.00 24.74
N ARG A 614 -24.23 7.29 23.95
CA ARG A 614 -25.64 7.18 24.39
C ARG A 614 -26.13 5.74 24.54
N LEU A 615 -25.56 4.79 23.78
CA LEU A 615 -25.90 3.36 23.89
C LEU A 615 -25.32 2.70 25.15
N TYR A 616 -24.28 3.29 25.74
CA TYR A 616 -23.62 2.78 26.96
C TYR A 616 -23.96 3.62 28.22
N ALA A 617 -24.75 4.70 28.10
CA ALA A 617 -25.24 5.50 29.21
C ALA A 617 -26.66 5.08 29.63
#